data_536361e693d7b591fa3235d7e48bca78
#
_entry.id   536361e693d7b591fa3235d7e48bca78
#
_cell.length_a   1.000
_cell.length_b   1.000
_cell.length_c   1.000
_cell.angle_alpha   90.00
_cell.angle_beta   90.00
_cell.angle_gamma   90.00
#
_symmetry.space_group_name_H-M   'P 1'
#
loop_
_entity.id
_entity.type
_entity.pdbx_description
1 polymer ?
#
loop_
_entity_poly.entity_id
_entity_poly.type
_entity_poly.pdbx_seq_one_letter_code
_entity_poly.pdbx_strand_id
1 'polypeptide(L)'
;MKGIVLAGGAGTRLHPITRGVSKQLLGVYDKPMIYYPISTLMLAGIREILIITTPEDQPSFIRLLGDGTRFGIKLSYAVQPKPEGLAQAFIIGKEFIGKDSVALVLGDNIFYGANLRSLLQKAAARESGATVFGYYVCDPERFGVVEFDENGKAVSIEEKPANPRSNYAVTGLYFYDNDVVQIAESIKPSARGELEITTVNNEYLKADKLNVEVFKRGYAWLDTGTHDSMLDAANFIRTIVTRQGLQVACLQEIAYENGWMTADDIRESCCDLLKTEYGQYLMRMIEK
;
A
#
# COMPACT_ATOMS: atom_id res chain seq x y z
N MET A 1 -10.98 -9.72 -6.20
CA MET A 1 -9.72 -8.93 -6.30
C MET A 1 -8.73 -9.42 -5.29
N LYS A 2 -7.45 -9.49 -5.64
CA LYS A 2 -6.34 -9.86 -4.74
C LYS A 2 -5.45 -8.64 -4.46
N GLY A 3 -4.67 -8.69 -3.38
CA GLY A 3 -3.77 -7.61 -3.00
C GLY A 3 -2.30 -7.99 -3.10
N ILE A 4 -1.44 -7.06 -3.46
CA ILE A 4 0.01 -7.20 -3.37
C ILE A 4 0.56 -6.05 -2.53
N VAL A 5 1.39 -6.37 -1.55
CA VAL A 5 2.24 -5.39 -0.86
C VAL A 5 3.67 -5.60 -1.33
N LEU A 6 4.25 -4.59 -1.98
CA LEU A 6 5.64 -4.65 -2.43
C LEU A 6 6.56 -4.08 -1.36
N ALA A 7 7.34 -4.93 -0.73
CA ALA A 7 8.27 -4.65 0.36
C ALA A 7 9.73 -5.07 0.06
N GLY A 8 10.11 -5.06 -1.23
CA GLY A 8 11.41 -5.55 -1.73
C GLY A 8 12.54 -4.51 -1.80
N GLY A 9 12.33 -3.29 -1.32
CA GLY A 9 13.35 -2.24 -1.41
C GLY A 9 14.43 -2.34 -0.33
N ALA A 10 15.69 -2.12 -0.71
CA ALA A 10 16.85 -2.18 0.20
C ALA A 10 16.92 -1.09 1.28
N GLY A 11 16.06 -0.07 1.22
CA GLY A 11 15.95 0.98 2.25
C GLY A 11 17.24 1.79 2.48
N THR A 12 18.13 1.90 1.51
CA THR A 12 19.47 2.50 1.65
C THR A 12 19.47 3.95 2.15
N ARG A 13 18.42 4.71 1.85
CA ARG A 13 18.25 6.08 2.35
C ARG A 13 18.07 6.18 3.87
N LEU A 14 17.74 5.06 4.52
CA LEU A 14 17.57 4.95 5.98
C LEU A 14 18.76 4.28 6.67
N HIS A 15 19.89 4.06 5.96
CA HIS A 15 21.10 3.57 6.62
C HIS A 15 21.56 4.56 7.71
N PRO A 16 22.08 4.05 8.85
CA PRO A 16 22.41 2.63 9.12
C PRO A 16 21.28 1.76 9.66
N ILE A 17 20.08 2.31 9.97
CA ILE A 17 18.99 1.60 10.63
C ILE A 17 18.58 0.33 9.84
N THR A 18 18.49 0.47 8.52
CA THR A 18 18.05 -0.61 7.61
C THR A 18 19.16 -1.58 7.19
N ARG A 19 20.34 -1.57 7.83
CA ARG A 19 21.37 -2.57 7.55
C ARG A 19 21.06 -3.95 8.13
N GLY A 20 20.26 -4.00 9.20
CA GLY A 20 19.95 -5.25 9.89
C GLY A 20 18.47 -5.59 9.93
N VAL A 21 17.62 -4.75 9.31
CA VAL A 21 16.17 -4.94 9.32
C VAL A 21 15.55 -4.28 8.10
N SER A 22 14.56 -4.94 7.51
CA SER A 22 13.77 -4.33 6.44
C SER A 22 13.11 -3.03 6.90
N LYS A 23 13.10 -2.03 6.03
CA LYS A 23 12.44 -0.73 6.28
C LYS A 23 11.00 -0.91 6.75
N GLN A 24 10.25 -1.79 6.12
CA GLN A 24 8.82 -2.01 6.39
C GLN A 24 8.55 -2.72 7.73
N LEU A 25 9.59 -3.22 8.39
CA LEU A 25 9.52 -3.77 9.74
C LEU A 25 9.86 -2.75 10.83
N LEU A 26 10.33 -1.56 10.45
CA LEU A 26 10.53 -0.45 11.39
C LEU A 26 9.20 0.03 11.96
N GLY A 27 9.23 0.47 13.21
CA GLY A 27 8.06 1.04 13.88
C GLY A 27 7.68 2.40 13.30
N VAL A 28 6.40 2.57 13.00
CA VAL A 28 5.79 3.88 12.78
C VAL A 28 4.81 4.10 13.93
N TYR A 29 5.23 4.86 14.92
CA TYR A 29 4.60 5.04 16.22
C TYR A 29 4.48 3.73 16.99
N ASP A 30 3.34 3.06 16.99
CA ASP A 30 2.98 1.94 17.88
C ASP A 30 2.97 0.56 17.17
N LYS A 31 3.22 0.50 15.87
CA LYS A 31 3.19 -0.75 15.10
C LYS A 31 4.16 -0.75 13.92
N PRO A 32 4.52 -1.93 13.38
CA PRO A 32 5.38 -2.02 12.21
C PRO A 32 4.78 -1.34 10.99
N MET A 33 5.61 -0.68 10.19
CA MET A 33 5.20 0.05 8.98
C MET A 33 4.33 -0.79 8.04
N ILE A 34 4.61 -2.08 7.89
CA ILE A 34 3.89 -2.99 6.98
C ILE A 34 2.39 -3.12 7.31
N TYR A 35 1.96 -2.80 8.55
CA TYR A 35 0.55 -2.83 8.93
C TYR A 35 -0.27 -1.80 8.16
N TYR A 36 0.29 -0.65 7.83
CA TYR A 36 -0.41 0.44 7.13
C TYR A 36 -0.80 0.06 5.70
N PRO A 37 0.10 -0.41 4.82
CA PRO A 37 -0.30 -0.86 3.49
C PRO A 37 -1.21 -2.09 3.52
N ILE A 38 -1.02 -3.03 4.45
CA ILE A 38 -1.96 -4.16 4.62
C ILE A 38 -3.35 -3.62 4.98
N SER A 39 -3.44 -2.68 5.94
CA SER A 39 -4.72 -2.07 6.32
C SER A 39 -5.42 -1.38 5.16
N THR A 40 -4.66 -0.73 4.27
CA THR A 40 -5.20 -0.08 3.07
C THR A 40 -5.90 -1.09 2.14
N LEU A 41 -5.29 -2.26 1.92
CA LEU A 41 -5.90 -3.34 1.14
C LEU A 41 -7.14 -3.93 1.85
N MET A 42 -7.06 -4.11 3.18
CA MET A 42 -8.20 -4.61 3.97
C MET A 42 -9.39 -3.63 3.97
N LEU A 43 -9.14 -2.32 4.01
CA LEU A 43 -10.17 -1.29 3.89
C LEU A 43 -10.84 -1.31 2.51
N ALA A 44 -10.11 -1.71 1.46
CA ALA A 44 -10.67 -1.95 0.12
C ALA A 44 -11.53 -3.23 0.04
N GLY A 45 -11.60 -4.04 1.11
CA GLY A 45 -12.30 -5.31 1.12
C GLY A 45 -11.46 -6.49 0.62
N ILE A 46 -10.14 -6.33 0.49
CA ILE A 46 -9.25 -7.37 -0.02
C ILE A 46 -8.75 -8.24 1.14
N ARG A 47 -8.98 -9.56 1.03
CA ARG A 47 -8.67 -10.53 2.09
C ARG A 47 -7.51 -11.46 1.74
N GLU A 48 -7.20 -11.67 0.45
CA GLU A 48 -6.05 -12.45 0.00
C GLU A 48 -4.93 -11.50 -0.44
N ILE A 49 -3.78 -11.55 0.24
CA ILE A 49 -2.69 -10.59 0.06
C ILE A 49 -1.37 -11.33 -0.11
N LEU A 50 -0.61 -10.97 -1.14
CA LEU A 50 0.76 -11.41 -1.38
C LEU A 50 1.73 -10.34 -0.87
N ILE A 51 2.65 -10.74 0.00
CA ILE A 51 3.76 -9.89 0.45
C ILE A 51 4.99 -10.26 -0.38
N ILE A 52 5.50 -9.32 -1.16
CA ILE A 52 6.72 -9.49 -1.95
C ILE A 52 7.87 -8.80 -1.22
N THR A 53 8.91 -9.56 -0.88
CA THR A 53 10.05 -9.11 -0.07
C THR A 53 11.38 -9.42 -0.75
N THR A 54 12.49 -8.94 -0.16
CA THR A 54 13.81 -9.47 -0.50
C THR A 54 13.97 -10.92 0.05
N PRO A 55 14.90 -11.72 -0.50
CA PRO A 55 15.18 -13.06 0.04
C PRO A 55 15.59 -13.03 1.52
N GLU A 56 16.39 -12.04 1.91
CA GLU A 56 16.95 -11.90 3.25
C GLU A 56 15.88 -11.54 4.29
N ASP A 57 14.91 -10.70 3.91
CA ASP A 57 13.92 -10.16 4.83
C ASP A 57 12.70 -11.07 5.01
N GLN A 58 12.37 -11.93 4.03
CA GLN A 58 11.16 -12.75 4.03
C GLN A 58 10.93 -13.52 5.33
N PRO A 59 11.94 -14.18 5.95
CA PRO A 59 11.74 -14.90 7.21
C PRO A 59 11.23 -14.00 8.35
N SER A 60 11.64 -12.74 8.38
CA SER A 60 11.21 -11.77 9.38
C SER A 60 9.76 -11.33 9.18
N PHE A 61 9.32 -11.16 7.93
CA PHE A 61 7.91 -10.90 7.63
C PHE A 61 7.02 -12.09 7.98
N ILE A 62 7.42 -13.32 7.64
CA ILE A 62 6.69 -14.54 8.01
C ILE A 62 6.58 -14.67 9.53
N ARG A 63 7.66 -14.41 10.27
CA ARG A 63 7.64 -14.45 11.74
C ARG A 63 6.71 -13.41 12.35
N LEU A 64 6.61 -12.20 11.76
CA LEU A 64 5.76 -11.12 12.25
C LEU A 64 4.28 -11.37 11.93
N LEU A 65 3.98 -11.76 10.70
CA LEU A 65 2.63 -11.73 10.13
C LEU A 65 1.96 -13.11 10.06
N GLY A 66 2.75 -14.19 10.09
CA GLY A 66 2.27 -15.56 9.93
C GLY A 66 1.59 -15.78 8.56
N ASP A 67 0.56 -16.56 8.56
CA ASP A 67 -0.31 -16.80 7.39
C ASP A 67 -1.47 -15.79 7.27
N GLY A 68 -1.54 -14.82 8.18
CA GLY A 68 -2.58 -13.79 8.23
C GLY A 68 -3.83 -14.16 9.02
N THR A 69 -3.97 -15.39 9.48
CA THR A 69 -5.16 -15.87 10.22
C THR A 69 -5.46 -15.01 11.44
N ARG A 70 -4.43 -14.59 12.20
CA ARG A 70 -4.58 -13.70 13.36
C ARG A 70 -5.15 -12.31 13.02
N PHE A 71 -5.24 -11.95 11.77
CA PHE A 71 -5.79 -10.69 11.25
C PHE A 71 -7.05 -10.91 10.38
N GLY A 72 -7.60 -12.12 10.37
CA GLY A 72 -8.78 -12.46 9.57
C GLY A 72 -8.55 -12.43 8.05
N ILE A 73 -7.30 -12.46 7.58
CA ILE A 73 -6.89 -12.44 6.18
C ILE A 73 -6.04 -13.67 5.83
N LYS A 74 -5.74 -13.84 4.55
CA LYS A 74 -4.82 -14.88 4.05
C LYS A 74 -3.59 -14.23 3.43
N LEU A 75 -2.44 -14.48 4.01
CA LEU A 75 -1.16 -14.00 3.52
C LEU A 75 -0.42 -15.10 2.76
N SER A 76 0.18 -14.70 1.65
CA SER A 76 1.15 -15.48 0.89
C SER A 76 2.43 -14.66 0.73
N TYR A 77 3.54 -15.30 0.45
CA TYR A 77 4.85 -14.65 0.37
C TYR A 77 5.56 -15.01 -0.93
N ALA A 78 6.17 -14.03 -1.56
CA ALA A 78 7.06 -14.22 -2.70
C ALA A 78 8.33 -13.40 -2.54
N VAL A 79 9.36 -13.77 -3.28
CA VAL A 79 10.67 -13.11 -3.26
C VAL A 79 10.86 -12.31 -4.52
N GLN A 80 11.30 -11.06 -4.38
CA GLN A 80 11.86 -10.25 -5.44
C GLN A 80 13.40 -10.34 -5.33
N PRO A 81 14.08 -11.11 -6.17
CA PRO A 81 15.54 -11.35 -6.02
C PRO A 81 16.37 -10.09 -6.25
N LYS A 82 15.88 -9.20 -7.14
CA LYS A 82 16.49 -7.91 -7.46
C LYS A 82 15.39 -6.87 -7.66
N PRO A 83 15.60 -5.62 -7.22
CA PRO A 83 14.63 -4.54 -7.38
C PRO A 83 14.62 -4.01 -8.81
N GLU A 84 14.01 -4.71 -9.74
CA GLU A 84 13.96 -4.39 -11.16
C GLU A 84 12.72 -3.56 -11.53
N GLY A 85 12.15 -2.84 -10.59
CA GLY A 85 11.02 -1.93 -10.78
C GLY A 85 9.71 -2.43 -10.16
N LEU A 86 8.74 -1.52 -10.04
CA LEU A 86 7.48 -1.81 -9.36
C LEU A 86 6.58 -2.77 -10.15
N ALA A 87 6.59 -2.68 -11.48
CA ALA A 87 5.78 -3.53 -12.34
C ALA A 87 6.19 -5.01 -12.29
N GLN A 88 7.43 -5.33 -11.84
CA GLN A 88 7.88 -6.69 -11.62
C GLN A 88 6.98 -7.44 -10.61
N ALA A 89 6.31 -6.72 -9.70
CA ALA A 89 5.39 -7.31 -8.74
C ALA A 89 4.27 -8.14 -9.39
N PHE A 90 3.78 -7.74 -10.56
CA PHE A 90 2.74 -8.47 -11.30
C PHE A 90 3.27 -9.73 -11.97
N ILE A 91 4.54 -9.72 -12.40
CA ILE A 91 5.22 -10.87 -12.98
C ILE A 91 5.49 -11.91 -11.89
N ILE A 92 6.04 -11.48 -10.75
CA ILE A 92 6.30 -12.34 -9.59
C ILE A 92 4.97 -12.90 -9.03
N GLY A 93 3.94 -12.05 -8.95
CA GLY A 93 2.64 -12.39 -8.42
C GLY A 93 1.70 -13.10 -9.41
N LYS A 94 2.12 -13.42 -10.64
CA LYS A 94 1.26 -13.93 -11.72
C LYS A 94 0.42 -15.14 -11.31
N GLU A 95 1.04 -16.15 -10.70
CA GLU A 95 0.32 -17.36 -10.24
C GLU A 95 -0.66 -17.03 -9.10
N PHE A 96 -0.26 -16.17 -8.17
CA PHE A 96 -1.13 -15.72 -7.10
C PHE A 96 -2.32 -14.91 -7.64
N ILE A 97 -2.12 -13.99 -8.57
CA ILE A 97 -3.17 -13.19 -9.20
C ILE A 97 -4.15 -14.10 -9.94
N GLY A 98 -3.63 -15.04 -10.74
CA GLY A 98 -4.45 -15.93 -11.55
C GLY A 98 -5.31 -15.16 -12.55
N LYS A 99 -6.63 -15.25 -12.42
CA LYS A 99 -7.62 -14.54 -13.28
C LYS A 99 -8.28 -13.35 -12.59
N ASP A 100 -7.86 -13.03 -11.36
CA ASP A 100 -8.46 -11.95 -10.58
C ASP A 100 -7.89 -10.58 -10.98
N SER A 101 -8.66 -9.54 -10.72
CA SER A 101 -8.13 -8.17 -10.62
C SER A 101 -7.20 -8.05 -9.41
N VAL A 102 -6.30 -7.07 -9.41
CA VAL A 102 -5.29 -6.92 -8.37
C VAL A 102 -5.10 -5.47 -7.93
N ALA A 103 -4.95 -5.26 -6.63
CA ALA A 103 -4.45 -4.00 -6.08
C ALA A 103 -2.99 -4.16 -5.65
N LEU A 104 -2.17 -3.16 -5.96
CA LEU A 104 -0.78 -3.05 -5.51
C LEU A 104 -0.64 -1.85 -4.60
N VAL A 105 -0.01 -2.05 -3.44
CA VAL A 105 0.38 -0.96 -2.54
C VAL A 105 1.87 -1.08 -2.20
N LEU A 106 2.56 0.05 -2.17
CA LEU A 106 3.95 0.09 -1.76
C LEU A 106 4.05 -0.04 -0.24
N GLY A 107 4.96 -0.88 0.22
CA GLY A 107 5.11 -1.27 1.62
C GLY A 107 5.52 -0.16 2.58
N ASP A 108 5.86 1.02 2.06
CA ASP A 108 6.29 2.20 2.79
C ASP A 108 5.31 3.39 2.66
N ASN A 109 4.13 3.16 2.09
CA ASN A 109 3.11 4.18 1.91
C ASN A 109 2.03 4.07 2.99
N ILE A 110 1.70 5.20 3.60
CA ILE A 110 0.66 5.33 4.62
C ILE A 110 -0.43 6.24 4.07
N PHE A 111 -1.67 5.78 4.14
CA PHE A 111 -2.85 6.53 3.72
C PHE A 111 -3.78 6.73 4.91
N TYR A 112 -4.30 7.95 5.05
CA TYR A 112 -5.27 8.30 6.07
C TYR A 112 -6.29 9.31 5.54
N GLY A 113 -7.56 9.16 5.93
CA GLY A 113 -8.62 10.11 5.57
C GLY A 113 -10.00 9.58 5.94
N ALA A 114 -10.94 10.46 6.25
CA ALA A 114 -12.25 10.12 6.79
C ALA A 114 -13.08 9.18 5.89
N ASN A 115 -12.97 9.30 4.58
CA ASN A 115 -13.74 8.50 3.60
C ASN A 115 -12.84 7.52 2.82
N LEU A 116 -11.66 7.18 3.37
CA LEU A 116 -10.69 6.34 2.67
C LEU A 116 -11.29 4.98 2.30
N ARG A 117 -11.98 4.30 3.23
CA ARG A 117 -12.65 3.01 2.99
C ARG A 117 -13.57 3.06 1.77
N SER A 118 -14.49 4.04 1.73
CA SER A 118 -15.45 4.17 0.63
C SER A 118 -14.77 4.42 -0.72
N LEU A 119 -13.73 5.25 -0.73
CA LEU A 119 -12.95 5.54 -1.93
C LEU A 119 -12.23 4.29 -2.46
N LEU A 120 -11.61 3.52 -1.56
CA LEU A 120 -10.89 2.29 -1.91
C LEU A 120 -11.85 1.20 -2.39
N GLN A 121 -13.00 1.03 -1.74
CA GLN A 121 -14.03 0.06 -2.16
C GLN A 121 -14.61 0.41 -3.52
N LYS A 122 -14.83 1.71 -3.81
CA LYS A 122 -15.24 2.17 -5.14
C LYS A 122 -14.20 1.81 -6.21
N ALA A 123 -12.90 2.00 -5.91
CA ALA A 123 -11.83 1.61 -6.83
C ALA A 123 -11.78 0.08 -7.03
N ALA A 124 -11.91 -0.69 -5.94
CA ALA A 124 -11.90 -2.15 -5.99
C ALA A 124 -13.11 -2.76 -6.72
N ALA A 125 -14.24 -2.06 -6.77
CA ALA A 125 -15.46 -2.50 -7.45
C ALA A 125 -15.44 -2.27 -8.98
N ARG A 126 -14.42 -1.61 -9.54
CA ARG A 126 -14.31 -1.43 -11.00
C ARG A 126 -13.98 -2.77 -11.66
N GLU A 127 -14.75 -3.14 -12.66
CA GLU A 127 -14.62 -4.43 -13.35
C GLU A 127 -13.47 -4.44 -14.37
N SER A 128 -13.11 -3.27 -14.93
CA SER A 128 -12.10 -3.15 -15.98
C SER A 128 -11.29 -1.86 -15.87
N GLY A 129 -10.08 -1.89 -16.44
CA GLY A 129 -9.15 -0.77 -16.47
C GLY A 129 -8.32 -0.63 -15.20
N ALA A 130 -7.66 0.51 -15.08
CA ALA A 130 -6.82 0.86 -13.95
C ALA A 130 -7.39 2.04 -13.17
N THR A 131 -7.14 2.06 -11.86
CA THR A 131 -7.36 3.23 -11.00
C THR A 131 -6.09 3.54 -10.25
N VAL A 132 -5.60 4.76 -10.38
CA VAL A 132 -4.47 5.32 -9.63
C VAL A 132 -4.92 6.53 -8.84
N PHE A 133 -4.13 6.94 -7.84
CA PHE A 133 -4.50 8.03 -6.95
C PHE A 133 -3.51 9.17 -7.07
N GLY A 134 -4.02 10.36 -7.41
CA GLY A 134 -3.27 11.61 -7.47
C GLY A 134 -3.32 12.33 -6.12
N TYR A 135 -2.18 12.82 -5.66
CA TYR A 135 -2.06 13.64 -4.46
C TYR A 135 -1.25 14.90 -4.75
N TYR A 136 -1.75 16.06 -4.31
CA TYR A 136 -1.06 17.34 -4.52
C TYR A 136 0.16 17.45 -3.61
N VAL A 137 1.35 17.67 -4.20
CA VAL A 137 2.64 17.79 -3.50
C VAL A 137 3.37 19.06 -3.90
N CYS A 138 4.32 19.49 -3.08
CA CYS A 138 5.16 20.65 -3.36
C CYS A 138 6.44 20.31 -4.15
N ASP A 139 6.81 19.03 -4.21
CA ASP A 139 8.02 18.47 -4.80
C ASP A 139 7.71 17.34 -5.81
N PRO A 140 6.90 17.63 -6.86
CA PRO A 140 6.38 16.61 -7.78
C PRO A 140 7.47 15.87 -8.57
N GLU A 141 8.63 16.47 -8.80
CA GLU A 141 9.76 15.89 -9.54
C GLU A 141 10.31 14.58 -8.93
N ARG A 142 9.92 14.27 -7.71
CA ARG A 142 10.32 13.03 -7.03
C ARG A 142 9.48 11.82 -7.41
N PHE A 143 8.32 12.03 -8.04
CA PHE A 143 7.27 11.04 -8.22
C PHE A 143 6.88 10.88 -9.71
N GLY A 144 6.05 9.90 -10.01
CA GLY A 144 5.26 9.92 -11.23
C GLY A 144 4.24 11.06 -11.16
N VAL A 145 4.18 11.91 -12.16
CA VAL A 145 3.33 13.11 -12.18
C VAL A 145 2.22 12.94 -13.21
N VAL A 146 0.96 13.13 -12.79
CA VAL A 146 -0.19 13.12 -13.69
C VAL A 146 -0.57 14.54 -14.08
N GLU A 147 -0.80 14.75 -15.38
CA GLU A 147 -1.33 15.98 -15.96
C GLU A 147 -2.81 15.78 -16.29
N PHE A 148 -3.63 16.80 -16.04
CA PHE A 148 -5.06 16.78 -16.32
C PHE A 148 -5.42 17.84 -17.38
N ASP A 149 -6.43 17.55 -18.19
CA ASP A 149 -7.07 18.54 -19.06
C ASP A 149 -8.04 19.44 -18.27
N GLU A 150 -8.67 20.38 -18.99
CA GLU A 150 -9.65 21.33 -18.41
C GLU A 150 -10.90 20.64 -17.81
N ASN A 151 -11.18 19.40 -18.22
CA ASN A 151 -12.30 18.59 -17.72
C ASN A 151 -11.90 17.68 -16.55
N GLY A 152 -10.63 17.72 -16.12
CA GLY A 152 -10.11 16.88 -15.06
C GLY A 152 -9.80 15.44 -15.49
N LYS A 153 -9.70 15.17 -16.81
CA LYS A 153 -9.27 13.88 -17.34
C LYS A 153 -7.74 13.84 -17.41
N ALA A 154 -7.14 12.74 -16.99
CA ALA A 154 -5.69 12.54 -17.12
C ALA A 154 -5.29 12.46 -18.60
N VAL A 155 -4.28 13.22 -18.99
CA VAL A 155 -3.77 13.29 -20.38
C VAL A 155 -2.35 12.78 -20.49
N SER A 156 -1.58 12.81 -19.43
CA SER A 156 -0.21 12.25 -19.41
C SER A 156 0.17 11.80 -18.00
N ILE A 157 1.07 10.81 -17.91
CA ILE A 157 1.81 10.48 -16.69
C ILE A 157 3.29 10.38 -17.05
N GLU A 158 4.12 11.15 -16.35
CA GLU A 158 5.57 11.17 -16.56
C GLU A 158 6.31 10.76 -15.27
N GLU A 159 7.27 9.84 -15.38
CA GLU A 159 8.06 9.37 -14.25
C GLU A 159 9.18 10.34 -13.92
N LYS A 160 9.15 10.93 -12.73
CA LYS A 160 10.18 11.84 -12.20
C LYS A 160 10.62 12.90 -13.20
N PRO A 161 9.68 13.71 -13.72
CA PRO A 161 9.99 14.72 -14.73
C PRO A 161 10.92 15.79 -14.15
N ALA A 162 11.92 16.21 -14.94
CA ALA A 162 12.79 17.32 -14.55
C ALA A 162 12.03 18.66 -14.49
N ASN A 163 10.97 18.80 -15.30
CA ASN A 163 10.08 19.97 -15.33
C ASN A 163 8.63 19.49 -15.26
N PRO A 164 8.10 19.26 -14.05
CA PRO A 164 6.73 18.77 -13.86
C PRO A 164 5.68 19.70 -14.44
N ARG A 165 4.70 19.15 -15.17
CA ARG A 165 3.58 19.93 -15.74
C ARG A 165 2.42 20.11 -14.76
N SER A 166 2.44 19.39 -13.65
CA SER A 166 1.46 19.51 -12.58
C SER A 166 2.10 19.18 -11.22
N ASN A 167 1.37 19.46 -10.14
CA ASN A 167 1.77 19.10 -8.78
C ASN A 167 1.09 17.81 -8.28
N TYR A 168 0.40 17.07 -9.14
CA TYR A 168 -0.28 15.84 -8.73
C TYR A 168 0.64 14.64 -8.92
N ALA A 169 1.22 14.17 -7.80
CA ALA A 169 1.98 12.94 -7.73
C ALA A 169 1.05 11.73 -7.76
N VAL A 170 1.40 10.70 -8.51
CA VAL A 170 0.77 9.38 -8.43
C VAL A 170 1.29 8.68 -7.20
N THR A 171 0.39 8.34 -6.27
CA THR A 171 0.76 7.67 -5.01
C THR A 171 1.11 6.20 -5.23
N GLY A 172 1.70 5.56 -4.22
CA GLY A 172 2.05 4.13 -4.27
C GLY A 172 0.86 3.18 -4.03
N LEU A 173 -0.30 3.47 -4.62
CA LEU A 173 -1.51 2.65 -4.53
C LEU A 173 -2.19 2.56 -5.89
N TYR A 174 -2.42 1.34 -6.35
CA TYR A 174 -2.85 1.05 -7.71
C TYR A 174 -3.89 -0.07 -7.70
N PHE A 175 -4.92 0.03 -8.53
CA PHE A 175 -5.91 -1.01 -8.78
C PHE A 175 -5.97 -1.29 -10.27
N TYR A 176 -5.91 -2.56 -10.64
CA TYR A 176 -5.87 -3.00 -12.04
C TYR A 176 -6.81 -4.18 -12.28
N ASP A 177 -7.36 -4.26 -13.47
CA ASP A 177 -7.91 -5.50 -13.99
C ASP A 177 -6.80 -6.53 -14.28
N ASN A 178 -7.18 -7.72 -14.74
CA ASN A 178 -6.22 -8.81 -14.97
C ASN A 178 -5.27 -8.56 -16.14
N ASP A 179 -5.58 -7.63 -17.06
CA ASP A 179 -4.73 -7.28 -18.21
C ASP A 179 -3.34 -6.79 -17.75
N VAL A 180 -3.22 -6.28 -16.51
CA VAL A 180 -1.96 -5.79 -15.93
C VAL A 180 -0.82 -6.80 -15.97
N VAL A 181 -1.11 -8.09 -15.83
CA VAL A 181 -0.07 -9.14 -15.85
C VAL A 181 0.56 -9.21 -17.24
N GLN A 182 -0.26 -9.24 -18.29
CA GLN A 182 0.22 -9.27 -19.67
C GLN A 182 0.93 -7.96 -20.05
N ILE A 183 0.41 -6.82 -19.61
CA ILE A 183 1.05 -5.51 -19.82
C ILE A 183 2.43 -5.49 -19.17
N ALA A 184 2.54 -5.91 -17.89
CA ALA A 184 3.81 -5.95 -17.17
C ALA A 184 4.85 -6.87 -17.82
N GLU A 185 4.42 -7.99 -18.42
CA GLU A 185 5.29 -8.88 -19.17
C GLU A 185 5.75 -8.28 -20.52
N SER A 186 5.00 -7.35 -21.10
CA SER A 186 5.27 -6.75 -22.41
C SER A 186 6.15 -5.50 -22.37
N ILE A 187 6.18 -4.78 -21.26
CA ILE A 187 6.95 -3.54 -21.13
C ILE A 187 8.46 -3.82 -21.09
N LYS A 188 9.24 -2.83 -21.49
CA LYS A 188 10.71 -2.88 -21.45
C LYS A 188 11.23 -2.05 -20.28
N PRO A 189 12.37 -2.43 -19.70
CA PRO A 189 13.03 -1.61 -18.69
C PRO A 189 13.32 -0.20 -19.21
N SER A 190 13.15 0.79 -18.35
CA SER A 190 13.49 2.19 -18.63
C SER A 190 15.01 2.39 -18.74
N ALA A 191 15.44 3.63 -19.04
CA ALA A 191 16.85 4.00 -19.00
C ALA A 191 17.52 3.76 -17.64
N ARG A 192 16.74 3.62 -16.56
CA ARG A 192 17.19 3.25 -15.20
C ARG A 192 17.33 1.73 -14.98
N GLY A 193 16.95 0.93 -15.98
CA GLY A 193 16.93 -0.54 -15.87
C GLY A 193 15.73 -1.08 -15.12
N GLU A 194 14.69 -0.26 -14.87
CA GLU A 194 13.52 -0.63 -14.07
C GLU A 194 12.27 -0.83 -14.94
N LEU A 195 11.46 -1.83 -14.63
CA LEU A 195 10.10 -2.00 -15.14
C LEU A 195 9.18 -1.01 -14.42
N GLU A 196 9.00 0.15 -15.04
CA GLU A 196 8.30 1.28 -14.41
C GLU A 196 6.79 1.05 -14.35
N ILE A 197 6.22 1.32 -13.18
CA ILE A 197 4.75 1.32 -13.02
C ILE A 197 4.10 2.41 -13.87
N THR A 198 4.79 3.53 -14.08
CA THR A 198 4.34 4.62 -14.95
C THR A 198 4.18 4.15 -16.40
N THR A 199 5.01 3.23 -16.88
CA THR A 199 4.85 2.64 -18.22
C THR A 199 3.56 1.80 -18.28
N VAL A 200 3.28 1.00 -17.27
CA VAL A 200 2.01 0.24 -17.16
C VAL A 200 0.81 1.20 -17.17
N ASN A 201 0.83 2.25 -16.35
CA ASN A 201 -0.23 3.25 -16.31
C ASN A 201 -0.45 3.93 -17.66
N ASN A 202 0.62 4.22 -18.41
CA ASN A 202 0.54 4.81 -19.73
C ASN A 202 -0.08 3.87 -20.78
N GLU A 203 0.09 2.55 -20.66
CA GLU A 203 -0.62 1.60 -21.52
C GLU A 203 -2.14 1.65 -21.26
N TYR A 204 -2.57 1.72 -20.01
CA TYR A 204 -3.98 1.94 -19.68
C TYR A 204 -4.50 3.32 -20.14
N LEU A 205 -3.67 4.36 -20.03
CA LEU A 205 -4.02 5.71 -20.48
C LEU A 205 -4.23 5.74 -22.00
N LYS A 206 -3.34 5.13 -22.78
CA LYS A 206 -3.46 5.00 -24.24
C LYS A 206 -4.71 4.24 -24.68
N ALA A 207 -5.11 3.24 -23.89
CA ALA A 207 -6.31 2.45 -24.13
C ALA A 207 -7.60 3.14 -23.65
N ASP A 208 -7.53 4.37 -23.12
CA ASP A 208 -8.65 5.10 -22.49
C ASP A 208 -9.29 4.32 -21.31
N LYS A 209 -8.49 3.53 -20.62
CA LYS A 209 -8.89 2.67 -19.48
C LYS A 209 -8.28 3.10 -18.15
N LEU A 210 -7.61 4.27 -18.06
CA LEU A 210 -7.02 4.78 -16.82
C LEU A 210 -7.98 5.73 -16.13
N ASN A 211 -8.26 5.47 -14.85
CA ASN A 211 -8.98 6.38 -13.95
C ASN A 211 -7.99 6.97 -12.94
N VAL A 212 -8.07 8.26 -12.70
CA VAL A 212 -7.31 8.94 -11.65
C VAL A 212 -8.28 9.49 -10.62
N GLU A 213 -8.25 8.94 -9.42
CA GLU A 213 -8.97 9.48 -8.26
C GLU A 213 -8.04 10.45 -7.52
N VAL A 214 -8.51 11.65 -7.20
CA VAL A 214 -7.68 12.66 -6.53
C VAL A 214 -7.98 12.67 -5.04
N PHE A 215 -6.97 12.47 -4.21
CA PHE A 215 -7.05 12.71 -2.77
C PHE A 215 -7.17 14.21 -2.50
N LYS A 216 -8.34 14.64 -2.04
CA LYS A 216 -8.64 16.04 -1.72
C LYS A 216 -8.18 16.40 -0.31
N ARG A 217 -8.45 17.64 0.14
CA ARG A 217 -8.21 18.07 1.53
C ARG A 217 -8.85 17.10 2.52
N GLY A 218 -8.13 16.79 3.59
CA GLY A 218 -8.57 15.83 4.61
C GLY A 218 -8.02 14.41 4.42
N TYR A 219 -7.30 14.16 3.32
CA TYR A 219 -6.47 12.97 3.15
C TYR A 219 -5.02 13.29 3.45
N ALA A 220 -4.32 12.33 4.02
CA ALA A 220 -2.87 12.33 4.15
C ALA A 220 -2.31 11.11 3.41
N TRP A 221 -1.30 11.37 2.60
CA TRP A 221 -0.42 10.37 2.02
C TRP A 221 0.99 10.66 2.50
N LEU A 222 1.61 9.70 3.15
CA LEU A 222 2.94 9.84 3.74
C LEU A 222 3.83 8.75 3.13
N ASP A 223 4.92 9.18 2.48
CA ASP A 223 6.01 8.32 2.10
C ASP A 223 7.02 8.29 3.25
N THR A 224 7.43 7.12 3.69
CA THR A 224 8.39 6.97 4.79
C THR A 224 9.82 6.76 4.27
N GLY A 225 10.18 7.47 3.18
CA GLY A 225 11.41 7.27 2.42
C GLY A 225 12.69 7.80 3.06
N THR A 226 12.59 8.70 4.03
CA THR A 226 13.71 9.35 4.73
C THR A 226 13.51 9.29 6.23
N HIS A 227 14.54 9.62 7.02
CA HIS A 227 14.43 9.69 8.48
C HIS A 227 13.38 10.70 8.92
N ASP A 228 13.38 11.89 8.28
CA ASP A 228 12.43 12.96 8.61
C ASP A 228 11.01 12.56 8.24
N SER A 229 10.76 12.03 7.03
CA SER A 229 9.42 11.62 6.61
C SER A 229 8.88 10.46 7.46
N MET A 230 9.75 9.58 7.95
CA MET A 230 9.36 8.51 8.88
C MET A 230 8.97 9.06 10.26
N LEU A 231 9.72 10.05 10.75
CA LEU A 231 9.42 10.74 12.01
C LEU A 231 8.09 11.52 11.90
N ASP A 232 7.90 12.25 10.80
CA ASP A 232 6.66 12.98 10.53
C ASP A 232 5.46 12.05 10.47
N ALA A 233 5.59 10.92 9.78
CA ALA A 233 4.54 9.89 9.74
C ALA A 233 4.22 9.36 11.15
N ALA A 234 5.23 9.03 11.96
CA ALA A 234 5.03 8.56 13.34
C ALA A 234 4.34 9.63 14.21
N ASN A 235 4.73 10.90 14.10
CA ASN A 235 4.11 12.01 14.83
C ASN A 235 2.66 12.25 14.38
N PHE A 236 2.39 12.17 13.07
CA PHE A 236 1.03 12.28 12.52
C PHE A 236 0.12 11.18 13.10
N ILE A 237 0.53 9.92 13.00
CA ILE A 237 -0.24 8.77 13.51
C ILE A 237 -0.45 8.90 15.02
N ARG A 238 0.60 9.22 15.78
CA ARG A 238 0.51 9.46 17.22
C ARG A 238 -0.54 10.52 17.55
N THR A 239 -0.52 11.64 16.83
CA THR A 239 -1.47 12.74 17.07
C THR A 239 -2.91 12.29 16.86
N ILE A 240 -3.19 11.57 15.77
CA ILE A 240 -4.54 11.03 15.50
C ILE A 240 -4.96 10.06 16.61
N VAL A 241 -4.15 9.04 16.90
CA VAL A 241 -4.46 8.01 17.90
C VAL A 241 -4.70 8.62 19.28
N THR A 242 -3.83 9.52 19.73
CA THR A 242 -3.95 10.12 21.07
C THR A 242 -5.12 11.10 21.20
N ARG A 243 -5.51 11.77 20.11
CA ARG A 243 -6.63 12.74 20.16
C ARG A 243 -7.98 12.10 19.98
N GLN A 244 -8.09 11.08 19.12
CA GLN A 244 -9.36 10.42 18.83
C GLN A 244 -9.63 9.21 19.72
N GLY A 245 -8.59 8.63 20.32
CA GLY A 245 -8.70 7.37 21.06
C GLY A 245 -9.01 6.15 20.17
N LEU A 246 -8.81 6.31 18.84
CA LEU A 246 -9.02 5.28 17.82
C LEU A 246 -7.67 4.88 17.22
N GLN A 247 -7.52 3.61 16.92
CA GLN A 247 -6.31 3.11 16.28
C GLN A 247 -6.31 3.38 14.77
N VAL A 248 -5.15 3.70 14.21
CA VAL A 248 -4.93 3.77 12.75
C VAL A 248 -4.28 2.45 12.32
N ALA A 249 -4.72 1.86 11.22
CA ALA A 249 -4.22 0.59 10.70
C ALA A 249 -4.28 -0.57 11.71
N CYS A 250 -5.36 -0.65 12.47
CA CYS A 250 -5.65 -1.78 13.35
C CYS A 250 -6.25 -2.92 12.51
N LEU A 251 -5.44 -3.93 12.18
CA LEU A 251 -5.84 -4.98 11.24
C LEU A 251 -7.01 -5.80 11.77
N GLN A 252 -7.01 -6.15 13.06
CA GLN A 252 -8.09 -6.90 13.68
C GLN A 252 -9.40 -6.10 13.73
N GLU A 253 -9.35 -4.79 14.01
CA GLU A 253 -10.53 -3.92 13.95
C GLU A 253 -11.15 -3.91 12.56
N ILE A 254 -10.33 -3.72 11.52
CA ILE A 254 -10.79 -3.71 10.12
C ILE A 254 -11.40 -5.08 9.75
N ALA A 255 -10.79 -6.18 10.20
CA ALA A 255 -11.32 -7.53 9.98
C ALA A 255 -12.67 -7.74 10.70
N TYR A 256 -12.79 -7.26 11.93
CA TYR A 256 -14.04 -7.32 12.69
C TYR A 256 -15.16 -6.52 12.03
N GLU A 257 -14.88 -5.27 11.63
CA GLU A 257 -15.84 -4.42 10.91
C GLU A 257 -16.25 -4.98 9.55
N ASN A 258 -15.36 -5.72 8.87
CA ASN A 258 -15.65 -6.42 7.63
C ASN A 258 -16.38 -7.77 7.84
N GLY A 259 -16.61 -8.19 9.10
CA GLY A 259 -17.21 -9.49 9.43
C GLY A 259 -16.31 -10.69 9.14
N TRP A 260 -14.99 -10.48 9.06
CA TRP A 260 -14.00 -11.55 8.83
C TRP A 260 -13.49 -12.21 10.11
N MET A 261 -13.68 -11.54 11.24
CA MET A 261 -13.37 -12.03 12.58
C MET A 261 -14.56 -11.79 13.51
N THR A 262 -14.78 -12.70 14.44
CA THR A 262 -15.73 -12.56 15.56
C THR A 262 -15.05 -11.93 16.77
N ALA A 263 -15.81 -11.57 17.80
CA ALA A 263 -15.26 -11.11 19.07
C ALA A 263 -14.37 -12.17 19.74
N ASP A 264 -14.70 -13.45 19.59
CA ASP A 264 -13.89 -14.54 20.14
C ASP A 264 -12.57 -14.70 19.39
N ASP A 265 -12.58 -14.60 18.05
CA ASP A 265 -11.35 -14.56 17.25
C ASP A 265 -10.43 -13.40 17.65
N ILE A 266 -11.00 -12.22 17.96
CA ILE A 266 -10.24 -11.07 18.48
C ILE A 266 -9.59 -11.40 19.82
N ARG A 267 -10.35 -11.98 20.77
CA ARG A 267 -9.81 -12.36 22.09
C ARG A 267 -8.65 -13.34 21.96
N GLU A 268 -8.79 -14.35 21.10
CA GLU A 268 -7.73 -15.32 20.84
C GLU A 268 -6.51 -14.67 20.20
N SER A 269 -6.70 -13.85 19.16
CA SER A 269 -5.62 -13.23 18.39
C SER A 269 -4.78 -12.22 19.17
N CYS A 270 -5.31 -11.65 20.25
CA CYS A 270 -4.64 -10.62 21.06
C CYS A 270 -4.25 -11.06 22.47
N CYS A 271 -4.31 -12.36 22.80
CA CYS A 271 -4.02 -12.87 24.15
C CYS A 271 -2.60 -12.51 24.64
N ASP A 272 -1.62 -12.41 23.74
CA ASP A 272 -0.24 -11.99 24.00
C ASP A 272 -0.08 -10.45 24.09
N LEU A 273 -1.09 -9.68 23.68
CA LEU A 273 -1.06 -8.22 23.59
C LEU A 273 -1.84 -7.51 24.71
N LEU A 274 -2.48 -8.22 25.62
CA LEU A 274 -3.36 -7.65 26.64
C LEU A 274 -2.69 -6.62 27.56
N LYS A 275 -1.36 -6.65 27.70
CA LYS A 275 -0.58 -5.68 28.47
C LYS A 275 -0.23 -4.42 27.69
N THR A 276 -0.50 -4.38 26.37
CA THR A 276 -0.21 -3.26 25.49
C THR A 276 -1.44 -2.38 25.29
N GLU A 277 -1.24 -1.11 24.92
CA GLU A 277 -2.35 -0.21 24.56
C GLU A 277 -3.14 -0.74 23.36
N TYR A 278 -2.47 -1.41 22.41
CA TYR A 278 -3.10 -2.03 21.25
C TYR A 278 -4.06 -3.16 21.63
N GLY A 279 -3.64 -4.09 22.48
CA GLY A 279 -4.50 -5.18 22.95
C GLY A 279 -5.66 -4.67 23.82
N GLN A 280 -5.40 -3.70 24.70
CA GLN A 280 -6.45 -3.07 25.51
C GLN A 280 -7.48 -2.32 24.66
N TYR A 281 -7.04 -1.70 23.55
CA TYR A 281 -7.94 -1.09 22.56
C TYR A 281 -8.88 -2.13 21.95
N LEU A 282 -8.35 -3.25 21.48
CA LEU A 282 -9.13 -4.36 20.90
C LEU A 282 -10.17 -4.90 21.88
N MET A 283 -9.78 -5.10 23.16
CA MET A 283 -10.71 -5.57 24.17
C MET A 283 -11.85 -4.58 24.38
N ARG A 284 -11.56 -3.28 24.53
CA ARG A 284 -12.60 -2.24 24.67
C ARG A 284 -13.52 -2.14 23.45
N MET A 285 -13.00 -2.42 22.25
CA MET A 285 -13.77 -2.38 20.99
C MET A 285 -14.85 -3.46 20.96
N ILE A 286 -14.52 -4.69 21.37
CA ILE A 286 -15.47 -5.83 21.33
C ILE A 286 -16.42 -5.89 22.52
N GLU A 287 -16.22 -5.06 23.56
CA GLU A 287 -17.12 -4.93 24.73
C GLU A 287 -18.23 -3.90 24.52
N LYS A 288 -18.16 -3.08 23.44
CA LYS A 288 -19.20 -2.10 23.04
C LYS A 288 -20.29 -2.77 22.23
#